data_a0b74a1821483b6cc48e5570a15f4f5a
#
_entry.id   a0b74a1821483b6cc48e5570a15f4f5a
#
_cell.length_a   1.000
_cell.length_b   1.000
_cell.length_c   1.000
_cell.angle_alpha   90.00
_cell.angle_beta   90.00
_cell.angle_gamma   90.00
#
_symmetry.space_group_name_H-M   'P 1'
#
loop_
_entity.id
_entity.type
_entity.pdbx_description
1 polymer ?
#
loop_
_entity_poly.entity_id
_entity_poly.type
_entity_poly.pdbx_seq_one_letter_code
_entity_poly.pdbx_strand_id
1 'polypeptide(L)'
;MNRNISIHISDRSHYNLTLNVYNCGNQDLDLDRQERPDHYILYFVNEGRGSVTMRHATFKVEAGQGFVVFPGVETRIQSHYKETMNVTWIAFSGYLVDRYLSRANLSVYEPVFTDNAAGEGRGFFDALLWASQQFPNRYCKIMAQLYSIMGFLIDNASSQTRAEANSPEFYLMRALDFIDTNYYENITIEDISQSAGTSRKALTAVFSSLTGFSPKDYLIYYRISKAVDLLRDPNLSIEMIASSVGYNDQFYFSKQFKKNVGMTPSECRKNLAQDPKWRFESPIDHVRQQYRASFTNERPPEF
;
A
#
# COMPACT_ATOMS: atom_id res chain seq x y z
N MET A 1 -10.71 -8.80 -32.49
CA MET A 1 -10.48 -9.18 -31.09
C MET A 1 -11.72 -8.78 -30.29
N ASN A 2 -12.26 -9.69 -29.47
CA ASN A 2 -13.42 -9.38 -28.62
C ASN A 2 -13.06 -8.25 -27.64
N ARG A 3 -13.67 -7.07 -27.81
CA ARG A 3 -13.34 -5.83 -27.06
C ARG A 3 -13.94 -5.75 -25.65
N ASN A 4 -14.67 -6.74 -25.17
CA ASN A 4 -15.28 -6.76 -23.83
C ASN A 4 -14.99 -8.09 -23.14
N ILE A 5 -13.90 -8.17 -22.41
CA ILE A 5 -13.51 -9.35 -21.60
C ILE A 5 -13.58 -8.95 -20.13
N SER A 6 -14.48 -9.55 -19.37
CA SER A 6 -14.50 -9.50 -17.91
C SER A 6 -14.34 -10.89 -17.35
N ILE A 7 -13.34 -11.11 -16.52
CA ILE A 7 -13.01 -12.43 -15.96
C ILE A 7 -13.12 -12.35 -14.45
N HIS A 8 -14.19 -12.98 -13.91
CA HIS A 8 -14.35 -13.17 -12.48
C HIS A 8 -13.40 -14.24 -11.95
N ILE A 9 -12.64 -13.90 -10.95
CA ILE A 9 -11.75 -14.81 -10.21
C ILE A 9 -12.46 -15.14 -8.90
N SER A 10 -13.48 -15.98 -8.97
CA SER A 10 -14.36 -16.32 -7.83
C SER A 10 -13.85 -17.50 -7.02
N ASP A 11 -12.57 -17.57 -6.69
CA ASP A 11 -12.10 -18.57 -5.72
C ASP A 11 -11.84 -17.90 -4.37
N ARG A 12 -12.84 -17.94 -3.49
CA ARG A 12 -12.76 -17.43 -2.11
C ARG A 12 -11.76 -18.20 -1.23
N SER A 13 -11.17 -19.28 -1.73
CA SER A 13 -10.21 -20.12 -0.99
C SER A 13 -8.79 -19.51 -0.92
N HIS A 14 -8.49 -18.45 -1.68
CA HIS A 14 -7.16 -17.82 -1.76
C HIS A 14 -7.15 -16.38 -1.27
N TYR A 15 -7.76 -16.08 -0.11
CA TYR A 15 -7.60 -14.77 0.51
C TYR A 15 -6.16 -14.54 0.96
N ASN A 16 -5.37 -13.90 0.12
CA ASN A 16 -4.11 -13.31 0.54
C ASN A 16 -4.43 -11.92 1.12
N LEU A 17 -4.27 -11.77 2.43
CA LEU A 17 -4.52 -10.48 3.10
C LEU A 17 -3.59 -9.37 2.58
N THR A 18 -2.45 -9.73 2.02
CA THR A 18 -1.42 -8.79 1.56
C THR A 18 -1.83 -8.06 0.30
N LEU A 19 -2.24 -8.82 -0.72
CA LEU A 19 -2.72 -8.35 -2.02
C LEU A 19 -3.60 -9.44 -2.61
N ASN A 20 -4.78 -9.07 -3.11
CA ASN A 20 -5.77 -10.00 -3.64
C ASN A 20 -6.43 -9.43 -4.88
N VAL A 21 -6.67 -10.27 -5.89
CA VAL A 21 -7.34 -9.88 -7.14
C VAL A 21 -8.77 -10.41 -7.16
N TYR A 22 -9.73 -9.55 -7.47
CA TYR A 22 -11.12 -9.93 -7.67
C TYR A 22 -11.43 -10.30 -9.11
N ASN A 23 -11.06 -9.42 -10.02
CA ASN A 23 -11.30 -9.60 -11.46
C ASN A 23 -10.40 -8.67 -12.27
N CYS A 24 -10.31 -8.92 -13.57
CA CYS A 24 -9.63 -8.06 -14.52
C CYS A 24 -10.27 -8.21 -15.91
N GLY A 25 -10.00 -7.27 -16.79
CA GLY A 25 -10.55 -7.33 -18.13
C GLY A 25 -10.11 -6.17 -19.03
N ASN A 26 -10.70 -6.18 -20.22
CA ASN A 26 -10.65 -5.07 -21.17
C ASN A 26 -12.07 -4.71 -21.55
N GLN A 27 -12.37 -3.42 -21.65
CA GLN A 27 -13.69 -2.95 -22.06
C GLN A 27 -13.64 -1.60 -22.75
N ASP A 28 -14.65 -1.36 -23.55
CA ASP A 28 -14.95 -0.04 -24.07
C ASP A 28 -15.82 0.69 -23.04
N LEU A 29 -15.38 1.88 -22.60
CA LEU A 29 -16.16 2.76 -21.74
C LEU A 29 -16.93 3.73 -22.60
N ASP A 30 -18.26 3.57 -22.59
CA ASP A 30 -19.20 4.45 -23.27
C ASP A 30 -19.74 5.53 -22.33
N LEU A 31 -19.66 6.76 -22.78
CA LEU A 31 -20.30 7.98 -22.32
C LEU A 31 -20.16 8.38 -20.84
N ASP A 32 -20.75 7.67 -19.87
CA ASP A 32 -20.81 8.14 -18.48
C ASP A 32 -21.05 6.97 -17.53
N ARG A 33 -20.06 6.71 -16.69
CA ARG A 33 -20.10 5.64 -15.69
C ARG A 33 -19.85 6.21 -14.30
N GLN A 34 -20.77 5.96 -13.39
CA GLN A 34 -20.61 6.24 -11.97
C GLN A 34 -20.35 4.94 -11.21
N GLU A 35 -19.34 4.93 -10.34
CA GLU A 35 -19.02 3.79 -9.50
C GLU A 35 -18.52 4.23 -8.13
N ARG A 36 -18.79 3.38 -7.13
CA ARG A 36 -18.28 3.53 -5.76
C ARG A 36 -17.93 2.15 -5.24
N PRO A 37 -16.81 1.57 -5.71
CA PRO A 37 -16.41 0.21 -5.33
C PRO A 37 -16.00 0.14 -3.85
N ASP A 38 -15.98 -1.07 -3.28
CA ASP A 38 -15.43 -1.39 -1.97
C ASP A 38 -13.96 -1.86 -2.04
N HIS A 39 -13.37 -1.81 -3.22
CA HIS A 39 -12.02 -2.24 -3.55
C HIS A 39 -11.35 -1.24 -4.51
N TYR A 40 -10.05 -1.42 -4.77
CA TYR A 40 -9.32 -0.61 -5.75
C TYR A 40 -9.57 -1.13 -7.15
N ILE A 41 -9.66 -0.20 -8.12
CA ILE A 41 -9.64 -0.55 -9.53
C ILE A 41 -8.57 0.30 -10.22
N LEU A 42 -7.62 -0.36 -10.86
CA LEU A 42 -6.60 0.29 -11.67
C LEU A 42 -6.98 0.16 -13.14
N TYR A 43 -7.11 1.29 -13.81
CA TYR A 43 -7.41 1.40 -15.22
C TYR A 43 -6.18 1.86 -16.02
N PHE A 44 -6.01 1.32 -17.21
CA PHE A 44 -5.05 1.78 -18.22
C PHE A 44 -5.79 2.07 -19.52
N VAL A 45 -5.62 3.27 -20.07
CA VAL A 45 -6.28 3.71 -21.32
C VAL A 45 -5.46 3.23 -22.51
N ASN A 46 -6.01 2.27 -23.24
CA ASN A 46 -5.38 1.73 -24.44
C ASN A 46 -5.58 2.62 -25.65
N GLU A 47 -6.81 3.15 -25.82
CA GLU A 47 -7.22 3.99 -26.94
C GLU A 47 -8.25 5.01 -26.46
N GLY A 48 -8.29 6.17 -27.14
CA GLY A 48 -9.25 7.22 -26.85
C GLY A 48 -8.83 8.14 -25.70
N ARG A 49 -9.76 8.94 -25.23
CA ARG A 49 -9.55 9.89 -24.15
C ARG A 49 -10.85 10.16 -23.40
N GLY A 50 -10.72 10.67 -22.18
CA GLY A 50 -11.87 10.97 -21.33
C GLY A 50 -11.51 11.81 -20.13
N SER A 51 -12.34 11.71 -19.10
CA SER A 51 -12.09 12.32 -17.80
C SER A 51 -12.57 11.43 -16.66
N VAL A 52 -11.90 11.57 -15.53
CA VAL A 52 -12.24 10.92 -14.27
C VAL A 52 -12.49 11.99 -13.24
N THR A 53 -13.67 11.98 -12.64
CA THR A 53 -14.04 12.92 -11.56
C THR A 53 -14.12 12.14 -10.26
N MET A 54 -13.32 12.54 -9.28
CA MET A 54 -13.32 12.00 -7.92
C MET A 54 -13.48 13.16 -6.93
N ARG A 55 -14.37 13.01 -5.95
CA ARG A 55 -14.74 14.11 -5.04
C ARG A 55 -15.17 15.35 -5.85
N HIS A 56 -14.34 16.40 -5.87
CA HIS A 56 -14.64 17.68 -6.56
C HIS A 56 -13.61 18.00 -7.66
N ALA A 57 -12.67 17.08 -7.95
CA ALA A 57 -11.62 17.27 -8.95
C ALA A 57 -11.90 16.42 -10.19
N THR A 58 -11.64 16.99 -11.37
CA THR A 58 -11.75 16.29 -12.65
C THR A 58 -10.38 16.22 -13.31
N PHE A 59 -9.96 15.01 -13.63
CA PHE A 59 -8.69 14.69 -14.27
C PHE A 59 -8.94 14.26 -15.72
N LYS A 60 -8.22 14.82 -16.65
CA LYS A 60 -8.21 14.35 -18.04
C LYS A 60 -7.34 13.13 -18.16
N VAL A 61 -7.77 12.16 -18.98
CA VAL A 61 -7.02 10.94 -19.24
C VAL A 61 -7.07 10.62 -20.72
N GLU A 62 -5.97 10.09 -21.28
CA GLU A 62 -5.83 9.73 -22.68
C GLU A 62 -5.00 8.46 -22.84
N ALA A 63 -4.93 7.94 -24.07
CA ALA A 63 -4.16 6.73 -24.38
C ALA A 63 -2.72 6.82 -23.88
N GLY A 64 -2.22 5.76 -23.23
CA GLY A 64 -0.92 5.71 -22.57
C GLY A 64 -0.94 6.28 -21.15
N GLN A 65 -2.09 6.63 -20.62
CA GLN A 65 -2.28 7.00 -19.21
C GLN A 65 -3.13 5.95 -18.50
N GLY A 66 -3.03 5.92 -17.18
CA GLY A 66 -3.93 5.14 -16.34
C GLY A 66 -4.34 5.91 -15.11
N PHE A 67 -5.32 5.35 -14.39
CA PHE A 67 -5.84 5.96 -13.17
C PHE A 67 -6.32 4.92 -12.19
N VAL A 68 -6.33 5.29 -10.91
CA VAL A 68 -6.82 4.45 -9.80
C VAL A 68 -8.15 4.95 -9.30
N VAL A 69 -9.11 4.05 -9.14
CA VAL A 69 -10.35 4.28 -8.39
C VAL A 69 -10.19 3.69 -6.99
N PHE A 70 -10.52 4.47 -5.98
CA PHE A 70 -10.27 4.16 -4.57
C PHE A 70 -11.52 3.62 -3.87
N PRO A 71 -11.37 2.72 -2.88
CA PRO A 71 -12.51 2.18 -2.13
C PRO A 71 -13.35 3.27 -1.47
N GLY A 72 -14.68 3.16 -1.63
CA GLY A 72 -15.64 4.09 -1.03
C GLY A 72 -15.67 5.49 -1.64
N VAL A 73 -14.83 5.79 -2.63
CA VAL A 73 -14.81 7.09 -3.32
C VAL A 73 -15.76 7.05 -4.51
N GLU A 74 -16.72 7.95 -4.52
CA GLU A 74 -17.60 8.15 -5.66
C GLU A 74 -16.77 8.68 -6.84
N THR A 75 -16.78 7.91 -7.92
CA THR A 75 -15.96 8.18 -9.11
C THR A 75 -16.87 8.20 -10.33
N ARG A 76 -16.74 9.26 -11.14
CA ARG A 76 -17.42 9.38 -12.42
C ARG A 76 -16.39 9.32 -13.54
N ILE A 77 -16.56 8.38 -14.46
CA ILE A 77 -15.68 8.18 -15.62
C ILE A 77 -16.48 8.54 -16.86
N GLN A 78 -15.95 9.45 -17.68
CA GLN A 78 -16.63 9.91 -18.90
C GLN A 78 -15.68 9.82 -20.08
N SER A 79 -16.09 9.15 -21.15
CA SER A 79 -15.38 9.23 -22.44
C SER A 79 -15.61 10.60 -23.08
N HIS A 80 -14.69 11.03 -23.95
CA HIS A 80 -14.87 12.27 -24.70
C HIS A 80 -16.06 12.12 -25.67
N TYR A 81 -16.81 13.22 -25.87
CA TYR A 81 -17.99 13.23 -26.72
C TYR A 81 -17.74 12.58 -28.09
N LYS A 82 -18.55 11.56 -28.44
CA LYS A 82 -18.46 10.72 -29.66
C LYS A 82 -17.19 9.86 -29.81
N GLU A 83 -16.36 9.74 -28.77
CA GLU A 83 -15.20 8.87 -28.79
C GLU A 83 -15.41 7.72 -27.77
N THR A 84 -15.00 6.53 -28.15
CA THR A 84 -14.97 5.39 -27.21
C THR A 84 -13.61 5.36 -26.53
N MET A 85 -13.57 5.21 -25.22
CA MET A 85 -12.33 5.02 -24.45
C MET A 85 -12.17 3.53 -24.14
N ASN A 86 -11.19 2.87 -24.79
CA ASN A 86 -10.88 1.47 -24.49
C ASN A 86 -9.89 1.39 -23.33
N VAL A 87 -10.23 0.59 -22.31
CA VAL A 87 -9.41 0.45 -21.11
C VAL A 87 -9.16 -1.02 -20.77
N THR A 88 -7.96 -1.29 -20.27
CA THR A 88 -7.63 -2.51 -19.52
C THR A 88 -7.70 -2.20 -18.04
N TRP A 89 -8.29 -3.08 -17.24
CA TRP A 89 -8.48 -2.84 -15.82
C TRP A 89 -8.25 -4.08 -14.97
N ILE A 90 -7.89 -3.85 -13.70
CA ILE A 90 -7.77 -4.88 -12.67
C ILE A 90 -8.34 -4.37 -11.36
N ALA A 91 -9.22 -5.19 -10.74
CA ALA A 91 -9.82 -4.94 -9.45
C ALA A 91 -9.14 -5.77 -8.36
N PHE A 92 -8.70 -5.12 -7.29
CA PHE A 92 -7.88 -5.75 -6.25
C PHE A 92 -8.08 -5.09 -4.89
N SER A 93 -7.61 -5.77 -3.84
CA SER A 93 -7.55 -5.25 -2.47
C SER A 93 -6.33 -5.81 -1.74
N GLY A 94 -6.11 -5.37 -0.52
CA GLY A 94 -5.07 -5.86 0.37
C GLY A 94 -4.51 -4.75 1.25
N TYR A 95 -3.95 -5.11 2.40
CA TYR A 95 -3.44 -4.11 3.35
C TYR A 95 -2.16 -3.40 2.88
N LEU A 96 -1.46 -3.93 1.86
CA LEU A 96 -0.29 -3.28 1.26
C LEU A 96 -0.61 -2.36 0.08
N VAL A 97 -1.86 -2.30 -0.38
CA VAL A 97 -2.22 -1.53 -1.57
C VAL A 97 -1.92 -0.05 -1.38
N ASP A 98 -2.38 0.53 -0.26
CA ASP A 98 -2.12 1.95 0.06
C ASP A 98 -0.63 2.28 0.03
N ARG A 99 0.20 1.38 0.53
CA ARG A 99 1.64 1.53 0.54
C ARG A 99 2.24 1.53 -0.87
N TYR A 100 1.79 0.62 -1.75
CA TYR A 100 2.26 0.58 -3.13
C TYR A 100 1.83 1.83 -3.91
N LEU A 101 0.55 2.21 -3.81
CA LEU A 101 0.02 3.38 -4.50
C LEU A 101 0.69 4.66 -4.01
N SER A 102 0.94 4.79 -2.73
CA SER A 102 1.66 5.89 -2.14
C SER A 102 3.09 6.01 -2.67
N ARG A 103 3.85 4.90 -2.73
CA ARG A 103 5.18 4.88 -3.34
C ARG A 103 5.17 5.22 -4.83
N ALA A 104 4.05 5.00 -5.49
CA ALA A 104 3.80 5.39 -6.86
C ALA A 104 3.26 6.83 -7.01
N ASN A 105 3.20 7.62 -5.92
CA ASN A 105 2.62 8.96 -5.87
C ASN A 105 1.15 9.01 -6.33
N LEU A 106 0.40 7.92 -6.13
CA LEU A 106 -1.01 7.81 -6.52
C LEU A 106 -1.92 7.94 -5.30
N SER A 107 -2.85 8.88 -5.37
CA SER A 107 -3.83 9.18 -4.33
C SER A 107 -5.18 9.60 -4.94
N VAL A 108 -6.19 9.80 -4.09
CA VAL A 108 -7.49 10.35 -4.55
C VAL A 108 -7.39 11.76 -5.12
N TYR A 109 -6.30 12.48 -4.85
CA TYR A 109 -6.02 13.83 -5.35
C TYR A 109 -5.12 13.82 -6.58
N GLU A 110 -4.35 12.76 -6.77
CA GLU A 110 -3.47 12.52 -7.92
C GLU A 110 -3.65 11.08 -8.40
N PRO A 111 -4.83 10.73 -8.95
CA PRO A 111 -5.14 9.34 -9.28
C PRO A 111 -4.55 8.89 -10.62
N VAL A 112 -3.98 9.80 -11.41
CA VAL A 112 -3.55 9.57 -12.79
C VAL A 112 -2.05 9.35 -12.86
N PHE A 113 -1.63 8.36 -13.64
CA PHE A 113 -0.23 8.16 -14.03
C PHE A 113 -0.09 8.14 -15.54
N THR A 114 1.07 8.49 -16.04
CA THR A 114 1.41 8.41 -17.46
C THR A 114 2.44 7.30 -17.68
N ASP A 115 2.25 6.48 -18.71
CA ASP A 115 3.24 5.48 -19.12
C ASP A 115 4.58 6.14 -19.44
N ASN A 116 5.68 5.42 -19.25
CA ASN A 116 6.99 5.93 -19.61
C ASN A 116 7.18 5.98 -21.16
N ALA A 117 8.20 6.71 -21.60
CA ALA A 117 8.48 6.87 -23.02
C ALA A 117 8.79 5.55 -23.77
N ALA A 118 9.11 4.48 -23.04
CA ALA A 118 9.35 3.16 -23.59
C ALA A 118 8.06 2.34 -23.79
N GLY A 119 6.91 2.79 -23.22
CA GLY A 119 5.63 2.07 -23.31
C GLY A 119 5.60 0.79 -22.47
N GLU A 120 6.39 0.70 -21.43
CA GLU A 120 6.49 -0.49 -20.57
C GLU A 120 5.20 -0.80 -19.84
N GLY A 121 4.48 0.26 -19.39
CA GLY A 121 3.20 0.12 -18.73
C GLY A 121 2.19 -0.62 -19.59
N ARG A 122 2.07 -0.26 -20.86
CA ARG A 122 1.22 -0.97 -21.82
C ARG A 122 1.55 -2.45 -21.88
N GLY A 123 2.84 -2.81 -21.90
CA GLY A 123 3.30 -4.20 -21.93
C GLY A 123 2.82 -5.01 -20.72
N PHE A 124 2.81 -4.41 -19.53
CA PHE A 124 2.31 -5.08 -18.32
C PHE A 124 0.79 -5.30 -18.35
N PHE A 125 0.00 -4.35 -18.87
CA PHE A 125 -1.44 -4.51 -19.01
C PHE A 125 -1.82 -5.50 -20.13
N ASP A 126 -1.07 -5.58 -21.22
CA ASP A 126 -1.22 -6.59 -22.24
C ASP A 126 -0.91 -7.99 -21.69
N ALA A 127 0.16 -8.12 -20.90
CA ALA A 127 0.51 -9.37 -20.21
C ALA A 127 -0.54 -9.79 -19.17
N LEU A 128 -1.19 -8.83 -18.50
CA LEU A 128 -2.32 -9.10 -17.61
C LEU A 128 -3.49 -9.73 -18.35
N LEU A 129 -3.86 -9.18 -19.52
CA LEU A 129 -4.94 -9.75 -20.35
C LEU A 129 -4.57 -11.14 -20.86
N TRP A 130 -3.33 -11.35 -21.28
CA TRP A 130 -2.85 -12.67 -21.67
C TRP A 130 -2.92 -13.65 -20.50
N ALA A 131 -2.42 -13.27 -19.31
CA ALA A 131 -2.45 -14.09 -18.11
C ALA A 131 -3.88 -14.49 -17.71
N SER A 132 -4.85 -13.60 -17.92
CA SER A 132 -6.26 -13.82 -17.61
C SER A 132 -6.92 -14.93 -18.42
N GLN A 133 -6.35 -15.29 -19.57
CA GLN A 133 -6.85 -16.33 -20.48
C GLN A 133 -6.15 -17.69 -20.25
N GLN A 134 -5.16 -17.77 -19.36
CA GLN A 134 -4.32 -18.96 -19.18
C GLN A 134 -4.84 -19.90 -18.08
N PHE A 135 -5.46 -20.99 -18.45
CA PHE A 135 -5.80 -22.09 -17.53
C PHE A 135 -4.70 -23.17 -17.54
N PRO A 136 -4.51 -23.91 -16.40
CA PRO A 136 -5.27 -23.85 -15.14
C PRO A 136 -4.80 -22.80 -14.13
N ASN A 137 -3.58 -22.27 -14.22
CA ASN A 137 -2.93 -21.44 -13.16
C ASN A 137 -3.19 -19.93 -13.33
N ARG A 138 -4.40 -19.56 -13.78
CA ARG A 138 -4.77 -18.18 -14.09
C ARG A 138 -4.56 -17.21 -12.91
N TYR A 139 -5.01 -17.58 -11.71
CA TYR A 139 -4.90 -16.73 -10.53
C TYR A 139 -3.45 -16.33 -10.22
N CYS A 140 -2.54 -17.32 -10.15
CA CYS A 140 -1.12 -17.04 -9.88
C CYS A 140 -0.48 -16.15 -10.95
N LYS A 141 -0.85 -16.32 -12.21
CA LYS A 141 -0.33 -15.51 -13.33
C LYS A 141 -0.82 -14.08 -13.25
N ILE A 142 -2.11 -13.87 -12.93
CA ILE A 142 -2.69 -12.52 -12.74
C ILE A 142 -2.06 -11.85 -11.53
N MET A 143 -1.87 -12.56 -10.41
CA MET A 143 -1.19 -12.03 -9.22
C MET A 143 0.24 -11.59 -9.54
N ALA A 144 0.99 -12.38 -10.32
CA ALA A 144 2.34 -12.02 -10.76
C ALA A 144 2.32 -10.72 -11.58
N GLN A 145 1.34 -10.55 -12.48
CA GLN A 145 1.19 -9.32 -13.26
C GLN A 145 0.79 -8.13 -12.39
N LEU A 146 -0.06 -8.31 -11.38
CA LEU A 146 -0.40 -7.23 -10.45
C LEU A 146 0.85 -6.73 -9.69
N TYR A 147 1.71 -7.63 -9.21
CA TYR A 147 2.98 -7.24 -8.59
C TYR A 147 3.92 -6.53 -9.57
N SER A 148 3.99 -6.99 -10.83
CA SER A 148 4.79 -6.33 -11.87
C SER A 148 4.27 -4.92 -12.18
N ILE A 149 2.96 -4.75 -12.26
CA ILE A 149 2.32 -3.43 -12.44
C ILE A 149 2.62 -2.51 -11.25
N MET A 150 2.54 -3.01 -10.00
CA MET A 150 2.90 -2.20 -8.83
C MET A 150 4.37 -1.78 -8.85
N GLY A 151 5.28 -2.68 -9.24
CA GLY A 151 6.70 -2.35 -9.44
C GLY A 151 6.88 -1.26 -10.47
N PHE A 152 6.29 -1.41 -11.66
CA PHE A 152 6.31 -0.42 -12.72
C PHE A 152 5.81 0.96 -12.25
N LEU A 153 4.67 1.03 -11.57
CA LEU A 153 4.10 2.29 -11.08
C LEU A 153 5.06 3.01 -10.12
N ILE A 154 5.73 2.27 -9.22
CA ILE A 154 6.70 2.82 -8.28
C ILE A 154 7.96 3.32 -9.01
N ASP A 155 8.48 2.54 -9.95
CA ASP A 155 9.68 2.90 -10.71
C ASP A 155 9.42 4.12 -11.61
N ASN A 156 8.23 4.16 -12.24
CA ASN A 156 7.79 5.26 -13.07
C ASN A 156 7.64 6.58 -12.28
N ALA A 157 7.07 6.53 -11.07
CA ALA A 157 7.01 7.66 -10.15
C ALA A 157 8.40 8.14 -9.73
N SER A 158 9.31 7.21 -9.44
CA SER A 158 10.69 7.53 -9.02
C SER A 158 11.48 8.23 -10.13
N SER A 159 11.19 7.96 -11.39
CA SER A 159 11.82 8.63 -12.54
C SER A 159 11.35 10.08 -12.70
N GLN A 160 10.11 10.38 -12.31
CA GLN A 160 9.52 11.73 -12.37
C GLN A 160 9.95 12.62 -11.20
N THR A 161 10.18 12.03 -10.01
CA THR A 161 10.48 12.73 -8.74
C THR A 161 11.97 12.91 -8.44
N ARG A 162 12.86 12.87 -9.42
CA ARG A 162 14.30 13.14 -9.19
C ARG A 162 14.60 14.47 -8.49
N ALA A 163 13.66 15.42 -8.48
CA ALA A 163 13.78 16.69 -7.77
C ALA A 163 13.50 16.59 -6.25
N GLU A 164 12.73 15.58 -5.78
CA GLU A 164 12.37 15.39 -4.37
C GLU A 164 13.21 14.32 -3.66
N ALA A 165 14.11 13.65 -4.38
CA ALA A 165 14.91 12.51 -3.91
C ALA A 165 15.87 12.81 -2.73
N ASN A 166 15.88 14.05 -2.21
CA ASN A 166 16.69 14.49 -1.08
C ASN A 166 15.89 15.24 0.00
N SER A 167 14.53 15.12 -0.01
CA SER A 167 13.75 15.74 1.05
C SER A 167 13.85 14.96 2.37
N PRO A 168 13.70 15.59 3.53
CA PRO A 168 13.60 14.91 4.82
C PRO A 168 12.50 13.86 4.84
N GLU A 169 11.35 14.15 4.22
CA GLU A 169 10.20 13.26 4.10
C GLU A 169 10.54 12.01 3.29
N PHE A 170 11.28 12.16 2.19
CA PHE A 170 11.76 11.04 1.38
C PHE A 170 12.64 10.07 2.19
N TYR A 171 13.59 10.59 2.98
CA TYR A 171 14.44 9.76 3.83
C TYR A 171 13.63 9.06 4.93
N LEU A 172 12.68 9.77 5.55
CA LEU A 172 11.79 9.18 6.55
C LEU A 172 10.98 8.05 5.95
N MET A 173 10.37 8.26 4.79
CA MET A 173 9.54 7.27 4.12
C MET A 173 10.31 5.99 3.80
N ARG A 174 11.51 6.10 3.25
CA ARG A 174 12.37 4.94 2.98
C ARG A 174 12.74 4.18 4.25
N ALA A 175 12.99 4.92 5.33
CA ALA A 175 13.30 4.32 6.63
C ALA A 175 12.09 3.59 7.22
N LEU A 176 10.89 4.18 7.14
CA LEU A 176 9.65 3.56 7.60
C LEU A 176 9.33 2.30 6.79
N ASP A 177 9.56 2.35 5.47
CA ASP A 177 9.40 1.22 4.56
C ASP A 177 10.35 0.06 4.90
N PHE A 178 11.60 0.38 5.15
CA PHE A 178 12.60 -0.60 5.57
C PHE A 178 12.25 -1.23 6.91
N ILE A 179 11.80 -0.44 7.90
CA ILE A 179 11.36 -0.96 9.20
C ILE A 179 10.16 -1.88 9.03
N ASP A 180 9.14 -1.48 8.27
CA ASP A 180 7.94 -2.29 8.06
C ASP A 180 8.23 -3.64 7.40
N THR A 181 9.22 -3.67 6.50
CA THR A 181 9.62 -4.89 5.79
C THR A 181 10.53 -5.80 6.61
N ASN A 182 11.38 -5.23 7.50
CA ASN A 182 12.49 -5.98 8.12
C ASN A 182 12.44 -5.96 9.66
N TYR A 183 11.36 -5.46 10.31
CA TYR A 183 11.29 -5.32 11.78
C TYR A 183 11.51 -6.61 12.56
N TYR A 184 11.20 -7.76 11.98
CA TYR A 184 11.39 -9.08 12.59
C TYR A 184 12.84 -9.57 12.56
N GLU A 185 13.71 -8.91 11.80
CA GLU A 185 15.13 -9.19 11.75
C GLU A 185 15.93 -8.39 12.77
N ASN A 186 17.19 -8.74 13.00
CA ASN A 186 18.08 -7.99 13.89
C ASN A 186 18.64 -6.75 13.18
N ILE A 187 17.75 -5.83 12.77
CA ILE A 187 18.14 -4.59 12.10
C ILE A 187 18.69 -3.56 13.08
N THR A 188 19.70 -2.82 12.62
CA THR A 188 20.32 -1.70 13.34
C THR A 188 19.89 -0.35 12.78
N ILE A 189 20.16 0.74 13.50
CA ILE A 189 19.90 2.10 12.98
C ILE A 189 20.80 2.40 11.78
N GLU A 190 21.96 1.76 11.70
CA GLU A 190 22.86 1.87 10.54
C GLU A 190 22.22 1.27 9.30
N ASP A 191 21.64 0.06 9.40
CA ASP A 191 20.94 -0.60 8.31
C ASP A 191 19.76 0.26 7.81
N ILE A 192 18.99 0.83 8.74
CA ILE A 192 17.87 1.74 8.41
C ILE A 192 18.39 2.98 7.68
N SER A 193 19.50 3.59 8.15
CA SER A 193 20.04 4.81 7.54
C SER A 193 20.63 4.54 6.15
N GLN A 194 21.30 3.43 5.98
CA GLN A 194 21.84 2.99 4.71
C GLN A 194 20.72 2.70 3.68
N SER A 195 19.67 2.00 4.10
CA SER A 195 18.51 1.75 3.25
C SER A 195 17.79 3.06 2.88
N ALA A 196 17.70 4.01 3.80
CA ALA A 196 17.13 5.33 3.53
C ALA A 196 18.00 6.18 2.59
N GLY A 197 19.27 5.83 2.38
CA GLY A 197 20.22 6.59 1.55
C GLY A 197 20.75 7.86 2.25
N THR A 198 20.82 7.85 3.59
CA THR A 198 21.29 8.99 4.38
C THR A 198 22.20 8.57 5.52
N SER A 199 22.84 9.53 6.22
CA SER A 199 23.65 9.22 7.38
C SER A 199 22.79 8.99 8.63
N ARG A 200 23.28 8.19 9.59
CA ARG A 200 22.62 7.95 10.89
C ARG A 200 22.25 9.25 11.61
N LYS A 201 23.13 10.26 11.57
CA LYS A 201 22.89 11.57 12.19
C LYS A 201 21.71 12.29 11.51
N ALA A 202 21.70 12.33 10.18
CA ALA A 202 20.65 12.97 9.41
C ALA A 202 19.32 12.22 9.59
N LEU A 203 19.32 10.88 9.54
CA LEU A 203 18.14 10.08 9.81
C LEU A 203 17.54 10.35 11.18
N THR A 204 18.37 10.41 12.24
CA THR A 204 17.91 10.71 13.60
C THR A 204 17.27 12.09 13.68
N ALA A 205 17.85 13.10 13.03
CA ALA A 205 17.31 14.45 12.99
C ALA A 205 15.95 14.48 12.25
N VAL A 206 15.86 13.80 11.10
CA VAL A 206 14.64 13.67 10.31
C VAL A 206 13.53 12.99 11.11
N PHE A 207 13.81 11.83 11.73
CA PHE A 207 12.85 11.14 12.58
C PHE A 207 12.33 12.02 13.72
N SER A 208 13.25 12.65 14.47
CA SER A 208 12.86 13.49 15.60
C SER A 208 12.03 14.69 15.18
N SER A 209 12.36 15.33 14.05
CA SER A 209 11.65 16.53 13.58
C SER A 209 10.28 16.21 13.01
N LEU A 210 10.14 15.11 12.28
CA LEU A 210 8.90 14.77 11.56
C LEU A 210 7.97 13.85 12.36
N THR A 211 8.48 13.03 13.28
CA THR A 211 7.69 12.04 14.01
C THR A 211 7.67 12.25 15.52
N GLY A 212 8.57 13.08 16.06
CA GLY A 212 8.78 13.22 17.51
C GLY A 212 9.51 12.04 18.16
N PHE A 213 9.91 11.01 17.41
CA PHE A 213 10.58 9.81 17.92
C PHE A 213 12.00 9.67 17.38
N SER A 214 12.86 8.95 18.12
CA SER A 214 14.08 8.43 17.50
C SER A 214 13.77 7.22 16.62
N PRO A 215 14.60 6.90 15.61
CA PRO A 215 14.42 5.70 14.80
C PRO A 215 14.38 4.41 15.66
N LYS A 216 15.14 4.38 16.75
CA LYS A 216 15.19 3.26 17.70
C LYS A 216 13.86 3.10 18.45
N ASP A 217 13.32 4.20 18.97
CA ASP A 217 12.06 4.16 19.73
C ASP A 217 10.92 3.79 18.79
N TYR A 218 10.90 4.32 17.58
CA TYR A 218 9.92 3.95 16.56
C TYR A 218 9.96 2.45 16.26
N LEU A 219 11.13 1.85 16.04
CA LEU A 219 11.28 0.41 15.81
C LEU A 219 10.76 -0.41 17.02
N ILE A 220 11.04 0.04 18.25
CA ILE A 220 10.53 -0.62 19.46
C ILE A 220 8.99 -0.59 19.48
N TYR A 221 8.39 0.59 19.32
CA TYR A 221 6.92 0.70 19.30
C TYR A 221 6.29 -0.10 18.17
N TYR A 222 6.93 -0.12 17.01
CA TYR A 222 6.47 -0.91 15.86
C TYR A 222 6.43 -2.41 16.19
N ARG A 223 7.53 -2.95 16.73
CA ARG A 223 7.62 -4.35 17.17
C ARG A 223 6.59 -4.71 18.24
N ILE A 224 6.40 -3.83 19.21
CA ILE A 224 5.41 -4.01 20.28
C ILE A 224 3.98 -4.02 19.71
N SER A 225 3.64 -3.14 18.78
CA SER A 225 2.32 -3.17 18.11
C SER A 225 2.09 -4.50 17.40
N LYS A 226 3.08 -5.00 16.66
CA LYS A 226 2.99 -6.31 15.99
C LYS A 226 2.87 -7.47 16.98
N ALA A 227 3.57 -7.38 18.12
CA ALA A 227 3.45 -8.38 19.18
C ALA A 227 2.04 -8.42 19.80
N VAL A 228 1.40 -7.28 19.99
CA VAL A 228 0.00 -7.22 20.48
C VAL A 228 -0.94 -7.91 19.49
N ASP A 229 -0.74 -7.72 18.19
CA ASP A 229 -1.55 -8.41 17.18
C ASP A 229 -1.37 -9.94 17.24
N LEU A 230 -0.12 -10.42 17.40
CA LEU A 230 0.19 -11.85 17.52
C LEU A 230 -0.30 -12.47 18.82
N LEU A 231 -0.43 -11.69 19.91
CA LEU A 231 -0.97 -12.18 21.19
C LEU A 231 -2.44 -12.61 21.13
N ARG A 232 -3.16 -12.25 20.06
CA ARG A 232 -4.54 -12.71 19.81
C ARG A 232 -4.62 -14.19 19.48
N ASP A 233 -3.54 -14.77 18.94
CA ASP A 233 -3.46 -16.21 18.71
C ASP A 233 -3.02 -16.92 20.00
N PRO A 234 -3.91 -17.76 20.61
CA PRO A 234 -3.60 -18.48 21.83
C PRO A 234 -2.54 -19.59 21.63
N ASN A 235 -2.31 -20.03 20.41
CA ASN A 235 -1.37 -21.12 20.09
C ASN A 235 0.09 -20.64 20.04
N LEU A 236 0.34 -19.34 19.90
CA LEU A 236 1.70 -18.80 19.88
C LEU A 236 2.24 -18.64 21.30
N SER A 237 3.39 -19.21 21.61
CA SER A 237 4.08 -18.97 22.88
C SER A 237 4.62 -17.53 22.92
N ILE A 238 4.87 -16.99 24.12
CA ILE A 238 5.47 -15.65 24.27
C ILE A 238 6.87 -15.62 23.66
N GLU A 239 7.60 -16.72 23.73
CA GLU A 239 8.92 -16.90 23.11
C GLU A 239 8.83 -16.82 21.58
N MET A 240 7.88 -17.55 20.98
CA MET A 240 7.64 -17.50 19.52
C MET A 240 7.27 -16.08 19.09
N ILE A 241 6.41 -15.38 19.84
CA ILE A 241 6.04 -14.00 19.53
C ILE A 241 7.27 -13.08 19.61
N ALA A 242 8.08 -13.20 20.67
CA ALA A 242 9.30 -12.42 20.82
C ALA A 242 10.23 -12.60 19.61
N SER A 243 10.49 -13.83 19.20
CA SER A 243 11.31 -14.14 18.03
C SER A 243 10.69 -13.59 16.73
N SER A 244 9.36 -13.72 16.55
CA SER A 244 8.66 -13.27 15.36
C SER A 244 8.63 -11.75 15.19
N VAL A 245 8.90 -10.99 16.26
CA VAL A 245 8.96 -9.52 16.20
C VAL A 245 10.39 -8.99 16.39
N GLY A 246 11.41 -9.85 16.20
CA GLY A 246 12.82 -9.46 16.15
C GLY A 246 13.51 -9.30 17.49
N TYR A 247 13.07 -10.03 18.55
CA TYR A 247 13.77 -10.11 19.83
C TYR A 247 14.38 -11.50 20.02
N ASN A 248 15.68 -11.57 20.21
CA ASN A 248 16.39 -12.81 20.47
C ASN A 248 16.29 -13.29 21.94
N ASP A 249 15.81 -12.41 22.83
CA ASP A 249 15.67 -12.69 24.26
C ASP A 249 14.23 -12.37 24.72
N GLN A 250 13.53 -13.41 25.18
CA GLN A 250 12.16 -13.31 25.66
C GLN A 250 12.04 -12.44 26.93
N PHE A 251 13.03 -12.44 27.83
CA PHE A 251 12.97 -11.65 29.06
C PHE A 251 13.14 -10.16 28.74
N TYR A 252 14.09 -9.84 27.83
CA TYR A 252 14.26 -8.48 27.34
C TYR A 252 13.01 -8.00 26.60
N PHE A 253 12.44 -8.83 25.73
CA PHE A 253 11.14 -8.55 25.08
C PHE A 253 10.06 -8.25 26.12
N SER A 254 9.86 -9.12 27.10
CA SER A 254 8.80 -8.96 28.12
C SER A 254 8.98 -7.68 28.93
N LYS A 255 10.23 -7.30 29.23
CA LYS A 255 10.56 -6.02 29.90
C LYS A 255 10.23 -4.82 29.03
N GLN A 256 10.58 -4.84 27.73
CA GLN A 256 10.24 -3.79 26.77
C GLN A 256 8.75 -3.71 26.55
N PHE A 257 8.06 -4.85 26.41
CA PHE A 257 6.62 -4.90 26.25
C PHE A 257 5.91 -4.27 27.46
N LYS A 258 6.25 -4.69 28.69
CA LYS A 258 5.66 -4.11 29.91
C LYS A 258 5.92 -2.62 30.04
N LYS A 259 7.13 -2.15 29.69
CA LYS A 259 7.48 -0.72 29.70
C LYS A 259 6.58 0.10 28.79
N ASN A 260 6.23 -0.43 27.58
CA ASN A 260 5.53 0.33 26.55
C ASN A 260 4.00 0.13 26.57
N VAL A 261 3.51 -1.02 27.05
CA VAL A 261 2.07 -1.36 27.11
C VAL A 261 1.49 -1.18 28.51
N GLY A 262 2.35 -1.13 29.54
CA GLY A 262 1.95 -1.03 30.95
C GLY A 262 1.67 -2.38 31.64
N MET A 263 1.60 -3.48 30.87
CA MET A 263 1.34 -4.84 31.37
C MET A 263 2.24 -5.86 30.67
N THR A 264 2.39 -7.04 31.26
CA THR A 264 3.17 -8.14 30.67
C THR A 264 2.47 -8.72 29.42
N PRO A 265 3.20 -9.39 28.51
CA PRO A 265 2.58 -10.07 27.36
C PRO A 265 1.48 -11.06 27.76
N SER A 266 1.69 -11.81 28.85
CA SER A 266 0.70 -12.78 29.35
C SER A 266 -0.56 -12.11 29.92
N GLU A 267 -0.43 -10.99 30.62
CA GLU A 267 -1.58 -10.18 31.07
C GLU A 267 -2.33 -9.58 29.89
N CYS A 268 -1.60 -9.05 28.89
CA CYS A 268 -2.18 -8.51 27.66
C CYS A 268 -3.00 -9.58 26.92
N ARG A 269 -2.49 -10.80 26.79
CA ARG A 269 -3.23 -11.92 26.19
C ARG A 269 -4.53 -12.23 26.92
N LYS A 270 -4.50 -12.24 28.24
CA LYS A 270 -5.72 -12.44 29.05
C LYS A 270 -6.76 -11.34 28.82
N ASN A 271 -6.30 -10.08 28.76
CA ASN A 271 -7.19 -8.95 28.48
C ASN A 271 -7.79 -9.04 27.08
N LEU A 272 -7.01 -9.41 26.07
CA LEU A 272 -7.49 -9.60 24.69
C LEU A 272 -8.52 -10.74 24.59
N ALA A 273 -8.39 -11.79 25.40
CA ALA A 273 -9.37 -12.88 25.46
C ALA A 273 -10.69 -12.44 26.13
N GLN A 274 -10.62 -11.53 27.11
CA GLN A 274 -11.79 -10.98 27.82
C GLN A 274 -12.49 -9.87 27.02
N ASP A 275 -11.72 -9.00 26.36
CA ASP A 275 -12.20 -7.92 25.50
C ASP A 275 -11.52 -7.98 24.12
N PRO A 276 -12.11 -8.68 23.15
CA PRO A 276 -11.57 -8.77 21.79
C PRO A 276 -11.51 -7.41 21.05
N LYS A 277 -12.22 -6.39 21.53
CA LYS A 277 -12.22 -5.04 20.97
C LYS A 277 -11.10 -4.18 21.53
N TRP A 278 -10.45 -4.60 22.63
CA TRP A 278 -9.33 -3.86 23.19
C TRP A 278 -8.24 -3.64 22.15
N ARG A 279 -7.69 -2.43 22.10
CA ARG A 279 -6.61 -2.04 21.19
C ARG A 279 -5.49 -1.40 21.99
N PHE A 280 -4.27 -1.70 21.58
CA PHE A 280 -3.10 -0.94 22.03
C PHE A 280 -2.99 0.31 21.17
N GLU A 281 -3.18 1.48 21.77
CA GLU A 281 -2.92 2.76 21.13
C GLU A 281 -1.41 3.02 21.17
N SER A 282 -0.73 2.69 20.09
CA SER A 282 0.71 2.89 20.01
C SER A 282 1.03 4.37 19.86
N PRO A 283 2.05 4.89 20.58
CA PRO A 283 2.49 6.29 20.41
C PRO A 283 2.86 6.65 18.97
N ILE A 284 3.18 5.66 18.11
CA ILE A 284 3.49 5.88 16.69
C ILE A 284 2.25 5.79 15.78
N ASP A 285 1.05 5.52 16.28
CA ASP A 285 -0.14 5.38 15.44
C ASP A 285 -0.49 6.70 14.75
N HIS A 286 -0.28 7.85 15.40
CA HIS A 286 -0.42 9.16 14.77
C HIS A 286 0.59 9.37 13.62
N VAL A 287 1.84 8.91 13.77
CA VAL A 287 2.86 8.94 12.72
C VAL A 287 2.40 8.08 11.55
N ARG A 288 1.93 6.87 11.83
CA ARG A 288 1.40 5.97 10.81
C ARG A 288 0.18 6.56 10.11
N GLN A 289 -0.70 7.25 10.83
CA GLN A 289 -1.87 7.94 10.27
C GLN A 289 -1.45 9.18 9.49
N GLN A 290 -0.57 10.02 10.03
CA GLN A 290 -0.08 11.25 9.39
C GLN A 290 0.66 10.93 8.09
N TYR A 291 1.54 9.93 8.10
CA TYR A 291 2.27 9.54 6.89
C TYR A 291 1.44 8.64 5.97
N ARG A 292 0.43 7.91 6.48
CA ARG A 292 -0.65 7.39 5.64
C ARG A 292 -1.48 8.52 5.03
N ALA A 293 -1.78 9.58 5.78
CA ALA A 293 -2.53 10.73 5.31
C ALA A 293 -1.70 11.62 4.36
N SER A 294 -0.40 11.73 4.52
CA SER A 294 0.50 12.38 3.55
C SER A 294 0.54 11.64 2.22
N PHE A 295 0.34 10.34 2.26
CA PHE A 295 0.10 9.51 1.09
C PHE A 295 -1.35 9.62 0.57
N THR A 296 -2.30 10.08 1.37
CA THR A 296 -3.69 10.33 0.98
C THR A 296 -4.02 11.82 0.84
N ASN A 297 -3.04 12.74 1.04
CA ASN A 297 -3.24 14.20 1.01
C ASN A 297 -4.45 14.71 1.83
N GLU A 298 -4.81 14.03 2.90
CA GLU A 298 -5.76 14.56 3.89
C GLU A 298 -4.99 15.50 4.81
N ARG A 299 -5.12 16.82 4.60
CA ARG A 299 -4.73 17.77 5.65
C ARG A 299 -5.58 17.48 6.89
N PRO A 300 -4.96 17.37 8.09
CA PRO A 300 -5.75 17.29 9.31
C PRO A 300 -6.70 18.49 9.39
N PRO A 301 -7.92 18.34 9.94
CA PRO A 301 -8.82 19.46 10.13
C PRO A 301 -8.10 20.49 11.00
N GLU A 302 -8.06 21.74 10.52
CA GLU A 302 -7.60 22.88 11.33
C GLU A 302 -8.55 23.00 12.53
N PHE A 303 -8.01 22.87 13.74
CA PHE A 303 -8.70 23.16 14.99
C PHE A 303 -8.70 24.68 15.27
#